data_6c976bb15ada4d06089d15a0c592e702
#
_entry.id   6c976bb15ada4d06089d15a0c592e702
#
_cell.length_a   1.000
_cell.length_b   1.000
_cell.length_c   1.000
_cell.angle_alpha   90.00
_cell.angle_beta   90.00
_cell.angle_gamma   90.00
#
_symmetry.space_group_name_H-M   'P 1'
#
loop_
_entity.id
_entity.type
_entity.pdbx_description
1 polymer ?
#
loop_
_entity_poly.entity_id
_entity_poly.type
_entity_poly.pdbx_seq_one_letter_code
_entity_poly.pdbx_strand_id
1 'polypeptide(L)'
;SNRPRSVAQAAIATDGKGIINKDCRDAVINDAKLRAAIAGALVKAGFSSADAVALAPRIAREMAKEGVLLINHHKLKALIGAQVGLLTDAKIQRAAAAVDLGIKATLAATIIPNALHSAAFKDAVVANLVAAGVDKKLAKATAVAIAATALNPALGPIAKTEAIKAEIGAQAALLVSRGVHLKKAAIEHIIGRSFDAAVATAIVSSPILNARIVTHLVRAGIDKSLAVQIAPRIIDRLAKEPLLALNTAKLMKNITRQIVDVITADKAIKTAEQLEKELPALDDLVKKACSCPKPTPTPTPTPTPTPKPKPTPAPAPTSGATSDESTSRSGGHSQGGSGTHYIHHGVAPVLTHSSDLPSTGF
;
A
#
# COMPACT_ATOMS: atom_id res chain seq x y z
N SER A 1 -22.10 14.62 15.54
CA SER A 1 -21.74 16.03 15.68
C SER A 1 -20.52 16.15 16.57
N ASN A 2 -19.34 15.82 16.02
CA ASN A 2 -18.06 16.00 16.70
C ASN A 2 -17.42 17.31 16.22
N ARG A 3 -17.74 18.40 16.90
CA ARG A 3 -16.93 19.61 16.81
C ARG A 3 -15.59 19.34 17.49
N PRO A 4 -14.44 19.62 16.88
CA PRO A 4 -13.17 19.61 17.57
C PRO A 4 -13.26 20.66 18.68
N ARG A 5 -13.02 20.24 19.92
CA ARG A 5 -12.88 21.18 21.05
C ARG A 5 -11.70 22.07 20.74
N SER A 6 -11.97 23.38 20.63
CA SER A 6 -10.92 24.39 20.60
C SER A 6 -10.20 24.35 21.95
N VAL A 7 -9.05 23.70 21.99
CA VAL A 7 -8.14 23.80 23.13
C VAL A 7 -7.60 25.22 23.13
N ALA A 8 -7.65 25.88 24.28
CA ALA A 8 -7.22 27.25 24.47
C ALA A 8 -5.83 27.46 23.87
N GLN A 9 -5.72 28.40 22.95
CA GLN A 9 -4.48 28.79 22.31
C GLN A 9 -3.50 29.29 23.38
N ALA A 10 -2.57 28.46 23.77
CA ALA A 10 -1.42 28.92 24.52
C ALA A 10 -0.60 29.85 23.61
N ALA A 11 -0.22 31.01 24.09
CA ALA A 11 0.56 31.98 23.36
C ALA A 11 1.99 31.45 23.14
N ILE A 12 2.15 30.62 22.12
CA ILE A 12 3.45 30.28 21.56
C ILE A 12 3.89 31.53 20.79
N ALA A 13 5.18 31.82 20.75
CA ALA A 13 5.73 32.92 19.96
C ALA A 13 5.34 32.73 18.49
N THR A 14 4.18 33.24 18.13
CA THR A 14 3.64 33.22 16.78
C THR A 14 3.81 34.62 16.17
N ASP A 15 4.02 34.69 14.89
CA ASP A 15 4.08 35.93 14.12
C ASP A 15 2.72 36.61 13.92
N GLY A 16 1.79 36.41 14.83
CA GLY A 16 0.41 36.93 14.78
C GLY A 16 -0.54 36.14 13.88
N LYS A 17 -0.05 35.11 13.18
CA LYS A 17 -0.83 34.24 12.29
C LYS A 17 -0.98 32.81 12.77
N GLY A 18 -0.60 32.51 14.01
CA GLY A 18 -0.64 31.17 14.56
C GLY A 18 0.49 30.24 14.09
N ILE A 19 1.48 30.76 13.36
CA ILE A 19 2.63 30.02 12.83
C ILE A 19 3.84 30.29 13.71
N ILE A 20 4.54 29.23 14.12
CA ILE A 20 5.79 29.36 14.90
C ILE A 20 6.84 30.07 14.05
N ASN A 21 7.52 31.07 14.62
CA ASN A 21 8.62 31.79 13.99
C ASN A 21 9.67 30.82 13.42
N LYS A 22 10.31 31.15 12.30
CA LYS A 22 11.28 30.27 11.62
C LYS A 22 12.41 29.80 12.54
N ASP A 23 12.97 30.70 13.34
CA ASP A 23 14.08 30.37 14.27
C ASP A 23 13.63 29.40 15.37
N CYS A 24 12.41 29.55 15.83
CA CYS A 24 11.78 28.65 16.79
C CYS A 24 11.39 27.31 16.16
N ARG A 25 11.00 27.32 14.90
CA ARG A 25 10.61 26.11 14.16
C ARG A 25 11.74 25.08 14.11
N ASP A 26 12.95 25.53 13.79
CA ASP A 26 14.13 24.65 13.73
C ASP A 26 14.49 24.10 15.12
N ALA A 27 14.37 24.93 16.16
CA ALA A 27 14.57 24.49 17.56
C ALA A 27 13.56 23.41 17.97
N VAL A 28 12.28 23.60 17.64
CA VAL A 28 11.19 22.62 17.90
C VAL A 28 11.42 21.31 17.16
N ILE A 29 11.75 21.38 15.87
CA ILE A 29 11.98 20.18 15.05
C ILE A 29 13.16 19.36 15.60
N ASN A 30 14.17 20.00 16.15
CA ASN A 30 15.40 19.36 16.62
C ASN A 30 15.39 19.06 18.14
N ASP A 31 14.34 19.43 18.85
CA ASP A 31 14.27 19.17 20.30
C ASP A 31 14.11 17.68 20.61
N ALA A 32 15.12 17.11 21.30
CA ALA A 32 15.16 15.69 21.60
C ALA A 32 14.08 15.27 22.61
N LYS A 33 13.71 16.14 23.55
CA LYS A 33 12.68 15.85 24.56
C LYS A 33 11.30 15.83 23.93
N LEU A 34 11.02 16.76 23.01
CA LEU A 34 9.77 16.80 22.26
C LEU A 34 9.61 15.53 21.39
N ARG A 35 10.66 15.16 20.68
CA ARG A 35 10.65 13.93 19.86
C ARG A 35 10.44 12.68 20.73
N ALA A 36 11.09 12.60 21.87
CA ALA A 36 10.91 11.49 22.81
C ALA A 36 9.48 11.44 23.38
N ALA A 37 8.88 12.58 23.71
CA ALA A 37 7.50 12.65 24.17
C ALA A 37 6.50 12.21 23.08
N ILE A 38 6.69 12.65 21.83
CA ILE A 38 5.89 12.22 20.68
C ILE A 38 6.06 10.71 20.46
N ALA A 39 7.29 10.21 20.48
CA ALA A 39 7.55 8.77 20.33
C ALA A 39 6.88 7.96 21.45
N GLY A 40 6.91 8.43 22.69
CA GLY A 40 6.20 7.81 23.82
C GLY A 40 4.68 7.74 23.60
N ALA A 41 4.07 8.80 23.08
CA ALA A 41 2.66 8.80 22.72
C ALA A 41 2.34 7.81 21.60
N LEU A 42 3.20 7.70 20.59
CA LEU A 42 3.08 6.74 19.49
C LEU A 42 3.17 5.29 19.98
N VAL A 43 4.08 4.99 20.90
CA VAL A 43 4.18 3.65 21.52
C VAL A 43 2.91 3.32 22.29
N LYS A 44 2.35 4.26 23.06
CA LYS A 44 1.06 4.09 23.74
C LYS A 44 -0.10 3.87 22.76
N ALA A 45 0.00 4.43 21.55
CA ALA A 45 -0.96 4.23 20.46
C ALA A 45 -0.76 2.92 19.68
N GLY A 46 0.22 2.08 20.09
CA GLY A 46 0.45 0.76 19.51
C GLY A 46 1.49 0.68 18.40
N PHE A 47 2.35 1.69 18.24
CA PHE A 47 3.52 1.60 17.37
C PHE A 47 4.66 0.85 18.06
N SER A 48 5.51 0.17 17.28
CA SER A 48 6.78 -0.30 17.78
C SER A 48 7.69 0.89 18.16
N SER A 49 8.63 0.68 19.08
CA SER A 49 9.56 1.75 19.46
C SER A 49 10.36 2.28 18.26
N ALA A 50 10.75 1.40 17.34
CA ALA A 50 11.47 1.78 16.12
C ALA A 50 10.63 2.68 15.21
N ASP A 51 9.36 2.31 14.99
CA ASP A 51 8.44 3.10 14.17
C ASP A 51 8.08 4.43 14.81
N ALA A 52 7.88 4.44 16.12
CA ALA A 52 7.62 5.65 16.89
C ALA A 52 8.78 6.65 16.78
N VAL A 53 10.02 6.18 16.91
CA VAL A 53 11.22 7.00 16.73
C VAL A 53 11.36 7.53 15.31
N ALA A 54 11.03 6.73 14.30
CA ALA A 54 11.07 7.16 12.90
C ALA A 54 9.99 8.18 12.55
N LEU A 55 8.79 8.05 13.14
CA LEU A 55 7.64 8.91 12.87
C LEU A 55 7.66 10.22 13.67
N ALA A 56 8.19 10.22 14.89
CA ALA A 56 8.19 11.37 15.78
C ALA A 56 8.79 12.65 15.16
N PRO A 57 9.92 12.64 14.44
CA PRO A 57 10.46 13.85 13.79
C PRO A 57 9.53 14.42 12.71
N ARG A 58 8.77 13.56 12.03
CA ARG A 58 7.80 13.99 11.01
C ARG A 58 6.62 14.70 11.64
N ILE A 59 6.10 14.16 12.75
CA ILE A 59 5.04 14.80 13.52
C ILE A 59 5.53 16.12 14.12
N ALA A 60 6.72 16.16 14.71
CA ALA A 60 7.32 17.38 15.24
C ALA A 60 7.45 18.47 14.16
N ARG A 61 7.79 18.10 12.95
CA ARG A 61 7.88 19.03 11.80
C ARG A 61 6.52 19.62 11.42
N GLU A 62 5.47 18.81 11.40
CA GLU A 62 4.13 19.31 11.12
C GLU A 62 3.60 20.18 12.27
N MET A 63 3.86 19.80 13.53
CA MET A 63 3.55 20.61 14.70
C MET A 63 4.27 21.98 14.66
N ALA A 64 5.52 22.01 14.21
CA ALA A 64 6.28 23.23 14.05
C ALA A 64 5.76 24.15 12.92
N LYS A 65 5.14 23.60 11.89
CA LYS A 65 4.55 24.37 10.79
C LYS A 65 3.20 24.97 11.15
N GLU A 66 2.35 24.23 11.85
CA GLU A 66 0.94 24.57 12.07
C GLU A 66 0.61 25.00 13.49
N GLY A 67 1.59 24.98 14.37
CA GLY A 67 1.39 25.09 15.80
C GLY A 67 0.96 23.78 16.44
N VAL A 68 1.26 23.61 17.72
CA VAL A 68 0.98 22.38 18.51
C VAL A 68 -0.53 22.04 18.55
N LEU A 69 -1.36 23.01 18.26
CA LEU A 69 -2.82 22.97 18.49
C LEU A 69 -3.63 22.42 17.31
N LEU A 70 -2.99 22.26 16.14
CA LEU A 70 -3.66 21.75 14.94
C LEU A 70 -3.16 20.35 14.61
N ILE A 71 -3.39 19.40 15.51
CA ILE A 71 -3.32 17.99 15.16
C ILE A 71 -4.48 17.70 14.22
N ASN A 72 -4.28 18.02 12.95
CA ASN A 72 -5.24 17.73 11.91
C ASN A 72 -5.23 16.20 11.69
N HIS A 73 -6.33 15.54 12.06
CA HIS A 73 -6.52 14.11 11.88
C HIS A 73 -6.20 13.63 10.45
N HIS A 74 -6.48 14.45 9.46
CA HIS A 74 -6.20 14.13 8.06
C HIS A 74 -4.70 14.09 7.76
N LYS A 75 -3.95 15.08 8.24
CA LYS A 75 -2.49 15.12 8.07
C LYS A 75 -1.79 14.04 8.89
N LEU A 76 -2.25 13.82 10.11
CA LEU A 76 -1.75 12.74 10.96
C LEU A 76 -1.98 11.37 10.30
N LYS A 77 -3.15 11.15 9.72
CA LYS A 77 -3.47 9.94 8.96
C LYS A 77 -2.55 9.77 7.75
N ALA A 78 -2.26 10.84 7.01
CA ALA A 78 -1.34 10.81 5.87
C ALA A 78 0.10 10.47 6.28
N LEU A 79 0.61 11.07 7.37
CA LEU A 79 1.94 10.77 7.90
C LEU A 79 2.05 9.32 8.39
N ILE A 80 1.07 8.85 9.12
CA ILE A 80 1.01 7.47 9.61
C ILE A 80 0.89 6.50 8.45
N GLY A 81 0.05 6.79 7.46
CA GLY A 81 -0.12 5.97 6.26
C GLY A 81 1.17 5.84 5.46
N ALA A 82 1.92 6.92 5.31
CA ALA A 82 3.23 6.89 4.67
C ALA A 82 4.22 6.00 5.45
N GLN A 83 4.22 6.07 6.78
CA GLN A 83 5.07 5.23 7.62
C GLN A 83 4.64 3.76 7.56
N VAL A 84 3.36 3.46 7.68
CA VAL A 84 2.82 2.08 7.56
C VAL A 84 3.09 1.51 6.17
N GLY A 85 3.03 2.34 5.12
CA GLY A 85 3.37 1.94 3.76
C GLY A 85 4.86 1.61 3.56
N LEU A 86 5.75 2.19 4.36
CA LEU A 86 7.18 1.86 4.38
C LEU A 86 7.47 0.59 5.19
N LEU A 87 6.59 0.26 6.14
CA LEU A 87 6.63 -1.00 6.85
C LEU A 87 6.13 -2.08 5.89
N THR A 88 7.05 -2.65 5.11
CA THR A 88 6.85 -3.99 4.54
C THR A 88 6.80 -4.98 5.71
N ASP A 89 5.77 -4.84 6.54
CA ASP A 89 5.60 -5.74 7.68
C ASP A 89 5.35 -7.13 7.11
N ALA A 90 6.28 -8.04 7.37
CA ALA A 90 6.16 -9.46 7.01
C ALA A 90 4.82 -10.04 7.49
N LYS A 91 4.23 -9.49 8.54
CA LYS A 91 2.91 -9.77 9.07
C LYS A 91 1.80 -9.41 8.09
N ILE A 92 1.84 -8.19 7.49
CA ILE A 92 0.83 -7.75 6.51
C ILE A 92 0.91 -8.62 5.26
N GLN A 93 2.12 -8.92 4.77
CA GLN A 93 2.30 -9.79 3.61
C GLN A 93 1.81 -11.22 3.87
N ARG A 94 2.12 -11.79 5.03
CA ARG A 94 1.61 -13.12 5.44
C ARG A 94 0.09 -13.12 5.57
N ALA A 95 -0.49 -12.08 6.16
CA ALA A 95 -1.93 -11.93 6.26
C ALA A 95 -2.59 -11.86 4.89
N ALA A 96 -2.06 -11.06 3.99
CA ALA A 96 -2.57 -10.93 2.63
C ALA A 96 -2.48 -12.24 1.84
N ALA A 97 -1.36 -12.97 1.95
CA ALA A 97 -1.20 -14.27 1.31
C ALA A 97 -2.19 -15.32 1.86
N ALA A 98 -2.37 -15.37 3.17
CA ALA A 98 -3.34 -16.28 3.79
C ALA A 98 -4.78 -15.97 3.37
N VAL A 99 -5.14 -14.68 3.30
CA VAL A 99 -6.46 -14.24 2.84
C VAL A 99 -6.66 -14.56 1.36
N ASP A 100 -5.67 -14.34 0.49
CA ASP A 100 -5.72 -14.71 -0.93
C ASP A 100 -6.03 -16.20 -1.11
N LEU A 101 -5.31 -17.07 -0.41
CA LEU A 101 -5.57 -18.51 -0.45
C LEU A 101 -6.97 -18.86 0.05
N GLY A 102 -7.42 -18.25 1.15
CA GLY A 102 -8.75 -18.46 1.71
C GLY A 102 -9.86 -18.02 0.76
N ILE A 103 -9.70 -16.88 0.10
CA ILE A 103 -10.64 -16.39 -0.92
C ILE A 103 -10.73 -17.37 -2.08
N LYS A 104 -9.59 -17.76 -2.66
CA LYS A 104 -9.54 -18.70 -3.80
C LYS A 104 -10.17 -20.03 -3.47
N ALA A 105 -9.88 -20.59 -2.29
CA ALA A 105 -10.47 -21.84 -1.85
C ALA A 105 -11.99 -21.73 -1.69
N THR A 106 -12.49 -20.63 -1.12
CA THR A 106 -13.94 -20.41 -0.93
C THR A 106 -14.65 -20.15 -2.26
N LEU A 107 -14.02 -19.39 -3.17
CA LEU A 107 -14.54 -19.19 -4.53
C LEU A 107 -14.70 -20.52 -5.26
N ALA A 108 -13.68 -21.35 -5.23
CA ALA A 108 -13.70 -22.64 -5.92
C ALA A 108 -14.71 -23.63 -5.31
N ALA A 109 -14.74 -23.74 -3.99
CA ALA A 109 -15.54 -24.75 -3.30
C ALA A 109 -17.03 -24.37 -3.17
N THR A 110 -17.32 -23.07 -3.07
CA THR A 110 -18.65 -22.62 -2.64
C THR A 110 -19.24 -21.56 -3.58
N ILE A 111 -18.52 -20.45 -3.81
CA ILE A 111 -19.10 -19.28 -4.47
C ILE A 111 -19.44 -19.56 -5.93
N ILE A 112 -18.46 -20.06 -6.72
CA ILE A 112 -18.64 -20.34 -8.15
C ILE A 112 -19.71 -21.41 -8.38
N PRO A 113 -19.68 -22.57 -7.70
CA PRO A 113 -20.74 -23.57 -7.84
C PRO A 113 -22.13 -23.04 -7.46
N ASN A 114 -22.24 -22.32 -6.36
CA ASN A 114 -23.51 -21.77 -5.91
C ASN A 114 -24.04 -20.72 -6.89
N ALA A 115 -23.19 -19.83 -7.41
CA ALA A 115 -23.58 -18.86 -8.43
C ALA A 115 -24.10 -19.54 -9.69
N LEU A 116 -23.39 -20.55 -10.18
CA LEU A 116 -23.76 -21.31 -11.38
C LEU A 116 -25.13 -22.00 -11.25
N HIS A 117 -25.40 -22.60 -10.08
CA HIS A 117 -26.65 -23.33 -9.83
C HIS A 117 -27.77 -22.46 -9.31
N SER A 118 -27.54 -21.16 -9.07
CA SER A 118 -28.54 -20.27 -8.52
C SER A 118 -29.72 -20.01 -9.48
N ALA A 119 -30.92 -19.88 -8.91
CA ALA A 119 -32.07 -19.44 -9.68
C ALA A 119 -31.85 -18.05 -10.27
N ALA A 120 -31.22 -17.15 -9.51
CA ALA A 120 -30.92 -15.78 -9.95
C ALA A 120 -30.06 -15.77 -11.23
N PHE A 121 -29.07 -16.64 -11.36
CA PHE A 121 -28.27 -16.76 -12.58
C PHE A 121 -29.12 -17.22 -13.75
N LYS A 122 -29.89 -18.31 -13.58
CA LYS A 122 -30.76 -18.85 -14.65
C LYS A 122 -31.78 -17.82 -15.11
N ASP A 123 -32.42 -17.16 -14.18
CA ASP A 123 -33.42 -16.13 -14.49
C ASP A 123 -32.81 -14.91 -15.20
N ALA A 124 -31.61 -14.49 -14.78
CA ALA A 124 -30.88 -13.40 -15.45
C ALA A 124 -30.46 -13.76 -16.87
N VAL A 125 -29.97 -14.97 -17.10
CA VAL A 125 -29.62 -15.45 -18.46
C VAL A 125 -30.87 -15.44 -19.36
N VAL A 126 -31.99 -15.99 -18.87
CA VAL A 126 -33.25 -15.99 -19.62
C VAL A 126 -33.70 -14.58 -19.94
N ALA A 127 -33.77 -13.71 -18.93
CA ALA A 127 -34.25 -12.33 -19.11
C ALA A 127 -33.37 -11.55 -20.10
N ASN A 128 -32.05 -11.65 -19.97
CA ASN A 128 -31.12 -10.91 -20.82
C ASN A 128 -31.07 -11.43 -22.27
N LEU A 129 -31.18 -12.74 -22.47
CA LEU A 129 -31.25 -13.34 -23.81
C LEU A 129 -32.58 -12.99 -24.50
N VAL A 130 -33.68 -13.04 -23.75
CA VAL A 130 -35.01 -12.66 -24.32
C VAL A 130 -35.04 -11.16 -24.67
N ALA A 131 -34.48 -10.30 -23.82
CA ALA A 131 -34.34 -8.87 -24.09
C ALA A 131 -33.49 -8.60 -25.34
N ALA A 132 -32.53 -9.48 -25.65
CA ALA A 132 -31.71 -9.42 -26.87
C ALA A 132 -32.39 -10.07 -28.11
N GLY A 133 -33.63 -10.55 -27.99
CA GLY A 133 -34.40 -11.11 -29.08
C GLY A 133 -34.30 -12.63 -29.24
N VAL A 134 -33.73 -13.35 -28.29
CA VAL A 134 -33.72 -14.81 -28.30
C VAL A 134 -35.06 -15.34 -27.82
N ASP A 135 -35.57 -16.38 -28.52
CA ASP A 135 -36.79 -17.05 -28.11
C ASP A 135 -36.71 -17.56 -26.67
N LYS A 136 -37.80 -17.38 -25.92
CA LYS A 136 -37.86 -17.69 -24.48
C LYS A 136 -37.56 -19.18 -24.17
N LYS A 137 -38.02 -20.08 -25.06
CA LYS A 137 -37.80 -21.52 -24.89
C LYS A 137 -36.31 -21.87 -25.11
N LEU A 138 -35.70 -21.25 -26.11
CA LEU A 138 -34.24 -21.40 -26.33
C LEU A 138 -33.42 -20.78 -25.20
N ALA A 139 -33.78 -19.59 -24.73
CA ALA A 139 -33.13 -18.95 -23.62
C ALA A 139 -33.19 -19.79 -22.33
N LYS A 140 -34.34 -20.38 -22.00
CA LYS A 140 -34.48 -21.31 -20.88
C LYS A 140 -33.61 -22.57 -21.04
N ALA A 141 -33.62 -23.19 -22.21
CA ALA A 141 -32.81 -24.39 -22.50
C ALA A 141 -31.30 -24.05 -22.32
N THR A 142 -30.87 -22.92 -22.82
CA THR A 142 -29.49 -22.42 -22.67
C THR A 142 -29.11 -22.22 -21.20
N ALA A 143 -29.95 -21.54 -20.41
CA ALA A 143 -29.70 -21.29 -19.00
C ALA A 143 -29.57 -22.61 -18.21
N VAL A 144 -30.45 -23.59 -18.50
CA VAL A 144 -30.42 -24.91 -17.84
C VAL A 144 -29.15 -25.66 -18.23
N ALA A 145 -28.75 -25.66 -19.52
CA ALA A 145 -27.57 -26.35 -19.99
C ALA A 145 -26.29 -25.80 -19.34
N ILE A 146 -26.15 -24.50 -19.23
CA ILE A 146 -25.00 -23.88 -18.58
C ILE A 146 -25.00 -24.19 -17.06
N ALA A 147 -26.15 -24.08 -16.41
CA ALA A 147 -26.27 -24.40 -14.98
C ALA A 147 -26.00 -25.88 -14.68
N ALA A 148 -26.15 -26.76 -15.66
CA ALA A 148 -25.83 -28.20 -15.52
C ALA A 148 -24.34 -28.53 -15.74
N THR A 149 -23.48 -27.53 -16.00
CA THR A 149 -22.05 -27.76 -16.20
C THR A 149 -21.45 -28.48 -14.98
N ALA A 150 -20.88 -29.65 -15.22
CA ALA A 150 -20.19 -30.41 -14.18
C ALA A 150 -18.84 -29.79 -13.85
N LEU A 151 -18.71 -29.27 -12.65
CA LEU A 151 -17.45 -28.70 -12.16
C LEU A 151 -16.69 -29.75 -11.33
N ASN A 152 -15.48 -30.08 -11.76
CA ASN A 152 -14.61 -30.95 -10.98
C ASN A 152 -14.29 -30.29 -9.63
N PRO A 153 -14.60 -30.92 -8.47
CA PRO A 153 -14.34 -30.36 -7.14
C PRO A 153 -12.88 -30.01 -6.89
N ALA A 154 -11.94 -30.75 -7.50
CA ALA A 154 -10.50 -30.54 -7.32
C ALA A 154 -9.95 -29.31 -8.05
N LEU A 155 -10.71 -28.71 -8.97
CA LEU A 155 -10.26 -27.53 -9.74
C LEU A 155 -10.32 -26.26 -8.88
N GLY A 156 -9.29 -25.42 -9.04
CA GLY A 156 -9.26 -24.06 -8.49
C GLY A 156 -10.25 -23.11 -9.21
N PRO A 157 -10.37 -21.85 -8.73
CA PRO A 157 -11.39 -20.94 -9.25
C PRO A 157 -11.15 -20.55 -10.70
N ILE A 158 -9.89 -20.45 -11.17
CA ILE A 158 -9.55 -20.15 -12.55
C ILE A 158 -10.05 -21.25 -13.49
N ALA A 159 -9.68 -22.50 -13.19
CA ALA A 159 -10.06 -23.64 -14.03
C ALA A 159 -11.59 -23.87 -14.06
N LYS A 160 -12.27 -23.66 -12.94
CA LYS A 160 -13.75 -23.71 -12.90
C LYS A 160 -14.38 -22.62 -13.76
N THR A 161 -13.86 -21.40 -13.69
CA THR A 161 -14.33 -20.27 -14.52
C THR A 161 -14.10 -20.56 -16.00
N GLU A 162 -12.95 -21.12 -16.39
CA GLU A 162 -12.68 -21.49 -17.78
C GLU A 162 -13.61 -22.61 -18.28
N ALA A 163 -13.94 -23.58 -17.44
CA ALA A 163 -14.92 -24.63 -17.77
C ALA A 163 -16.31 -24.03 -18.05
N ILE A 164 -16.73 -23.08 -17.24
CA ILE A 164 -18.01 -22.38 -17.43
C ILE A 164 -17.98 -21.53 -18.70
N LYS A 165 -16.90 -20.81 -18.97
CA LYS A 165 -16.73 -20.03 -20.21
C LYS A 165 -16.77 -20.91 -21.46
N ALA A 166 -16.16 -22.10 -21.41
CA ALA A 166 -16.21 -23.06 -22.51
C ALA A 166 -17.65 -23.51 -22.78
N GLU A 167 -18.44 -23.80 -21.76
CA GLU A 167 -19.85 -24.15 -21.91
C GLU A 167 -20.67 -22.96 -22.44
N ILE A 168 -20.44 -21.76 -21.95
CA ILE A 168 -21.07 -20.53 -22.49
C ILE A 168 -20.77 -20.39 -23.99
N GLY A 169 -19.52 -20.61 -24.37
CA GLY A 169 -19.11 -20.60 -25.79
C GLY A 169 -19.81 -21.66 -26.65
N ALA A 170 -19.96 -22.88 -26.12
CA ALA A 170 -20.67 -23.96 -26.77
C ALA A 170 -22.17 -23.64 -26.95
N GLN A 171 -22.82 -23.14 -25.91
CA GLN A 171 -24.23 -22.76 -25.95
C GLN A 171 -24.47 -21.54 -26.87
N ALA A 172 -23.55 -20.58 -26.90
CA ALA A 172 -23.64 -19.45 -27.83
C ALA A 172 -23.53 -19.91 -29.29
N ALA A 173 -22.61 -20.84 -29.60
CA ALA A 173 -22.50 -21.43 -30.94
C ALA A 173 -23.78 -22.19 -31.33
N LEU A 174 -24.38 -22.92 -30.37
CA LEU A 174 -25.63 -23.65 -30.62
C LEU A 174 -26.78 -22.70 -30.90
N LEU A 175 -26.91 -21.57 -30.20
CA LEU A 175 -27.95 -20.57 -30.49
C LEU A 175 -27.79 -19.97 -31.89
N VAL A 176 -26.58 -19.66 -32.31
CA VAL A 176 -26.29 -19.16 -33.65
C VAL A 176 -26.66 -20.21 -34.70
N SER A 177 -26.32 -21.50 -34.51
CA SER A 177 -26.69 -22.57 -35.41
C SER A 177 -28.20 -22.81 -35.52
N ARG A 178 -28.96 -22.40 -34.50
CA ARG A 178 -30.43 -22.45 -34.50
C ARG A 178 -31.09 -21.19 -35.07
N GLY A 179 -30.33 -20.32 -35.71
CA GLY A 179 -30.85 -19.16 -36.41
C GLY A 179 -31.03 -17.90 -35.55
N VAL A 180 -30.42 -17.85 -34.35
CA VAL A 180 -30.40 -16.62 -33.57
C VAL A 180 -29.53 -15.59 -34.30
N HIS A 181 -30.09 -14.40 -34.58
CA HIS A 181 -29.45 -13.34 -35.36
C HIS A 181 -28.42 -12.50 -34.59
N LEU A 182 -27.93 -12.98 -33.45
CA LEU A 182 -26.87 -12.36 -32.67
C LEU A 182 -25.52 -12.98 -33.02
N LYS A 183 -24.47 -12.18 -32.98
CA LYS A 183 -23.10 -12.70 -33.05
C LYS A 183 -22.79 -13.56 -31.83
N LYS A 184 -22.06 -14.66 -32.01
CA LYS A 184 -21.63 -15.56 -30.94
C LYS A 184 -21.03 -14.77 -29.75
N ALA A 185 -20.10 -13.85 -30.02
CA ALA A 185 -19.47 -13.04 -28.98
C ALA A 185 -20.45 -12.16 -28.19
N ALA A 186 -21.52 -11.67 -28.80
CA ALA A 186 -22.56 -10.92 -28.13
C ALA A 186 -23.35 -11.80 -27.14
N ILE A 187 -23.66 -13.01 -27.54
CA ILE A 187 -24.34 -14.01 -26.69
C ILE A 187 -23.45 -14.38 -25.52
N GLU A 188 -22.17 -14.70 -25.77
CA GLU A 188 -21.18 -15.00 -24.75
C GLU A 188 -21.07 -13.85 -23.73
N HIS A 189 -21.05 -12.62 -24.19
CA HIS A 189 -21.00 -11.44 -23.33
C HIS A 189 -22.24 -11.30 -22.46
N ILE A 190 -23.44 -11.48 -23.01
CA ILE A 190 -24.70 -11.41 -22.25
C ILE A 190 -24.72 -12.46 -21.13
N ILE A 191 -24.39 -13.69 -21.45
CA ILE A 191 -24.40 -14.80 -20.48
C ILE A 191 -23.28 -14.60 -19.45
N GLY A 192 -22.07 -14.22 -19.89
CA GLY A 192 -20.93 -13.97 -19.05
C GLY A 192 -21.21 -12.88 -17.99
N ARG A 193 -21.84 -11.77 -18.40
CA ARG A 193 -22.25 -10.73 -17.45
C ARG A 193 -23.29 -11.21 -16.44
N SER A 194 -24.20 -12.07 -16.87
CA SER A 194 -25.19 -12.67 -15.96
C SER A 194 -24.50 -13.57 -14.93
N PHE A 195 -23.47 -14.30 -15.34
CA PHE A 195 -22.66 -15.12 -14.44
C PHE A 195 -21.85 -14.26 -13.46
N ASP A 196 -21.16 -13.23 -13.96
CA ASP A 196 -20.38 -12.31 -13.12
C ASP A 196 -21.26 -11.64 -12.06
N ALA A 197 -22.49 -11.23 -12.43
CA ALA A 197 -23.45 -10.67 -11.49
C ALA A 197 -23.90 -11.69 -10.42
N ALA A 198 -24.10 -12.95 -10.82
CA ALA A 198 -24.44 -14.02 -9.88
C ALA A 198 -23.27 -14.33 -8.91
N VAL A 199 -22.04 -14.32 -9.40
CA VAL A 199 -20.84 -14.46 -8.56
C VAL A 199 -20.72 -13.29 -7.58
N ALA A 200 -20.92 -12.06 -8.04
CA ALA A 200 -20.89 -10.87 -7.19
C ALA A 200 -21.92 -10.98 -6.05
N THR A 201 -23.15 -11.39 -6.38
CA THR A 201 -24.22 -11.62 -5.39
C THR A 201 -23.84 -12.72 -4.39
N ALA A 202 -23.28 -13.82 -4.87
CA ALA A 202 -22.84 -14.94 -4.03
C ALA A 202 -21.67 -14.52 -3.11
N ILE A 203 -20.76 -13.67 -3.56
CA ILE A 203 -19.67 -13.11 -2.74
C ILE A 203 -20.24 -12.30 -1.58
N VAL A 204 -21.13 -11.34 -1.87
CA VAL A 204 -21.72 -10.45 -0.84
C VAL A 204 -22.53 -11.23 0.18
N SER A 205 -23.27 -12.23 -0.27
CA SER A 205 -24.18 -13.00 0.58
C SER A 205 -23.52 -14.18 1.30
N SER A 206 -22.20 -14.40 1.12
CA SER A 206 -21.49 -15.54 1.71
C SER A 206 -21.01 -15.27 3.13
N PRO A 207 -21.64 -15.82 4.17
CA PRO A 207 -21.12 -15.72 5.53
C PRO A 207 -19.80 -16.50 5.71
N ILE A 208 -19.62 -17.57 4.95
CA ILE A 208 -18.41 -18.42 4.98
C ILE A 208 -17.21 -17.63 4.51
N LEU A 209 -17.33 -16.86 3.43
CA LEU A 209 -16.24 -16.05 2.90
C LEU A 209 -15.79 -15.00 3.92
N ASN A 210 -16.74 -14.27 4.51
CA ASN A 210 -16.44 -13.28 5.53
C ASN A 210 -15.73 -13.89 6.74
N ALA A 211 -16.27 -14.99 7.28
CA ALA A 211 -15.70 -15.68 8.42
C ALA A 211 -14.28 -16.20 8.14
N ARG A 212 -14.02 -16.73 6.95
CA ARG A 212 -12.68 -17.21 6.55
C ARG A 212 -11.67 -16.05 6.44
N ILE A 213 -12.05 -14.95 5.83
CA ILE A 213 -11.17 -13.77 5.75
C ILE A 213 -10.80 -13.31 7.16
N VAL A 214 -11.78 -13.13 8.05
CA VAL A 214 -11.53 -12.75 9.45
C VAL A 214 -10.59 -13.75 10.14
N THR A 215 -10.84 -15.05 9.99
CA THR A 215 -10.03 -16.10 10.61
C THR A 215 -8.57 -16.04 10.12
N HIS A 216 -8.35 -15.88 8.82
CA HIS A 216 -6.98 -15.77 8.27
C HIS A 216 -6.26 -14.51 8.74
N LEU A 217 -6.95 -13.38 8.82
CA LEU A 217 -6.39 -12.14 9.35
C LEU A 217 -5.98 -12.30 10.83
N VAL A 218 -6.85 -12.87 11.65
CA VAL A 218 -6.57 -13.08 13.08
C VAL A 218 -5.42 -14.07 13.28
N ARG A 219 -5.38 -15.17 12.55
CA ARG A 219 -4.28 -16.14 12.60
C ARG A 219 -2.93 -15.52 12.18
N ALA A 220 -2.96 -14.57 11.26
CA ALA A 220 -1.78 -13.80 10.88
C ALA A 220 -1.39 -12.72 11.91
N GLY A 221 -2.16 -12.60 13.01
CA GLY A 221 -1.89 -11.68 14.11
C GLY A 221 -2.50 -10.28 13.94
N ILE A 222 -3.49 -10.10 13.07
CA ILE A 222 -4.29 -8.88 13.02
C ILE A 222 -5.35 -8.95 14.14
N ASP A 223 -5.53 -7.86 14.87
CA ASP A 223 -6.53 -7.80 15.93
C ASP A 223 -7.93 -8.11 15.39
N LYS A 224 -8.70 -8.91 16.15
CA LYS A 224 -10.03 -9.32 15.72
C LYS A 224 -10.95 -8.16 15.37
N SER A 225 -10.89 -7.07 16.13
CA SER A 225 -11.68 -5.86 15.86
C SER A 225 -11.34 -5.22 14.52
N LEU A 226 -10.07 -5.23 14.14
CA LEU A 226 -9.60 -4.74 12.83
C LEU A 226 -9.93 -5.74 11.72
N ALA A 227 -9.76 -7.04 11.96
CA ALA A 227 -10.09 -8.09 11.01
C ALA A 227 -11.57 -8.03 10.58
N VAL A 228 -12.48 -7.79 11.54
CA VAL A 228 -13.92 -7.62 11.28
C VAL A 228 -14.21 -6.37 10.44
N GLN A 229 -13.39 -5.33 10.52
CA GLN A 229 -13.52 -4.13 9.69
C GLN A 229 -12.89 -4.30 8.30
N ILE A 230 -11.82 -5.09 8.20
CA ILE A 230 -11.09 -5.33 6.93
C ILE A 230 -11.89 -6.24 6.00
N ALA A 231 -12.45 -7.33 6.53
CA ALA A 231 -13.11 -8.36 5.73
C ALA A 231 -14.22 -7.82 4.82
N PRO A 232 -15.18 -7.00 5.30
CA PRO A 232 -16.23 -6.43 4.44
C PRO A 232 -15.69 -5.56 3.31
N ARG A 233 -14.58 -4.85 3.53
CA ARG A 233 -13.95 -4.02 2.49
C ARG A 233 -13.34 -4.86 1.37
N ILE A 234 -12.74 -5.99 1.72
CA ILE A 234 -12.23 -6.95 0.74
C ILE A 234 -13.39 -7.55 -0.05
N ILE A 235 -14.46 -7.95 0.63
CA ILE A 235 -15.66 -8.53 0.02
C ILE A 235 -16.33 -7.53 -0.94
N ASP A 236 -16.51 -6.29 -0.51
CA ASP A 236 -17.10 -5.23 -1.36
C ASP A 236 -16.27 -5.01 -2.63
N ARG A 237 -14.96 -5.04 -2.52
CA ARG A 237 -14.08 -4.91 -3.69
C ARG A 237 -14.16 -6.11 -4.62
N LEU A 238 -14.19 -7.33 -4.08
CA LEU A 238 -14.38 -8.56 -4.86
C LEU A 238 -15.74 -8.58 -5.57
N ALA A 239 -16.79 -8.10 -4.93
CA ALA A 239 -18.12 -8.06 -5.52
C ALA A 239 -18.21 -7.05 -6.69
N LYS A 240 -17.49 -5.93 -6.59
CA LYS A 240 -17.42 -4.93 -7.68
C LYS A 240 -16.59 -5.40 -8.88
N GLU A 241 -15.63 -6.26 -8.66
CA GLU A 241 -14.74 -6.80 -9.69
C GLU A 241 -14.52 -8.30 -9.43
N PRO A 242 -15.50 -9.16 -9.73
CA PRO A 242 -15.42 -10.60 -9.42
C PRO A 242 -14.20 -11.31 -10.07
N LEU A 243 -13.77 -10.83 -11.23
CA LEU A 243 -12.58 -11.34 -11.93
C LEU A 243 -11.25 -10.95 -11.24
N LEU A 244 -11.27 -10.01 -10.28
CA LEU A 244 -10.10 -9.64 -9.48
C LEU A 244 -9.50 -10.86 -8.77
N ALA A 245 -10.35 -11.77 -8.31
CA ALA A 245 -9.94 -12.99 -7.64
C ALA A 245 -9.13 -13.96 -8.52
N LEU A 246 -9.25 -13.83 -9.84
CA LEU A 246 -8.50 -14.63 -10.81
C LEU A 246 -7.11 -14.05 -11.11
N ASN A 247 -6.84 -12.81 -10.69
CA ASN A 247 -5.54 -12.18 -10.86
C ASN A 247 -4.84 -12.04 -9.49
N THR A 248 -3.93 -12.98 -9.19
CA THR A 248 -3.24 -13.06 -7.91
C THR A 248 -2.53 -11.75 -7.54
N ALA A 249 -1.83 -11.13 -8.48
CA ALA A 249 -1.07 -9.90 -8.20
C ALA A 249 -1.99 -8.73 -7.85
N LYS A 250 -3.08 -8.55 -8.60
CA LYS A 250 -4.08 -7.52 -8.33
C LYS A 250 -4.83 -7.77 -7.03
N LEU A 251 -5.20 -9.03 -6.77
CA LEU A 251 -5.89 -9.41 -5.54
C LEU A 251 -5.00 -9.17 -4.32
N MET A 252 -3.77 -9.64 -4.32
CA MET A 252 -2.80 -9.42 -3.26
C MET A 252 -2.58 -7.93 -2.97
N LYS A 253 -2.40 -7.12 -4.01
CA LYS A 253 -2.27 -5.67 -3.88
C LYS A 253 -3.50 -5.03 -3.23
N ASN A 254 -4.68 -5.48 -3.62
CA ASN A 254 -5.94 -4.99 -3.05
C ASN A 254 -6.08 -5.37 -1.58
N ILE A 255 -5.86 -6.64 -1.23
CA ILE A 255 -5.92 -7.13 0.15
C ILE A 255 -4.95 -6.34 1.02
N THR A 256 -3.69 -6.23 0.61
CA THR A 256 -2.66 -5.46 1.33
C THR A 256 -3.12 -4.02 1.56
N ARG A 257 -3.67 -3.37 0.55
CA ARG A 257 -4.19 -2.00 0.65
C ARG A 257 -5.31 -1.90 1.68
N GLN A 258 -6.29 -2.81 1.68
CA GLN A 258 -7.39 -2.78 2.65
C GLN A 258 -6.89 -2.98 4.09
N ILE A 259 -5.93 -3.88 4.29
CA ILE A 259 -5.29 -4.11 5.59
C ILE A 259 -4.58 -2.83 6.06
N VAL A 260 -3.74 -2.24 5.21
CA VAL A 260 -2.97 -1.02 5.52
C VAL A 260 -3.91 0.15 5.82
N ASP A 261 -4.95 0.35 5.01
CA ASP A 261 -5.89 1.46 5.18
C ASP A 261 -6.62 1.40 6.53
N VAL A 262 -7.07 0.22 6.95
CA VAL A 262 -7.77 0.04 8.23
C VAL A 262 -6.81 0.19 9.41
N ILE A 263 -5.63 -0.42 9.35
CA ILE A 263 -4.61 -0.29 10.42
C ILE A 263 -4.18 1.17 10.54
N THR A 264 -3.96 1.86 9.42
CA THR A 264 -3.58 3.28 9.41
C THR A 264 -4.65 4.15 10.06
N ALA A 265 -5.92 3.92 9.73
CA ALA A 265 -7.03 4.68 10.31
C ALA A 265 -7.13 4.46 11.82
N ASP A 266 -7.03 3.22 12.29
CA ASP A 266 -7.05 2.89 13.71
C ASP A 266 -5.87 3.52 14.46
N LYS A 267 -4.65 3.38 13.94
CA LYS A 267 -3.46 3.99 14.53
C LYS A 267 -3.52 5.51 14.53
N ALA A 268 -4.08 6.13 13.51
CA ALA A 268 -4.26 7.58 13.44
C ALA A 268 -5.20 8.09 14.55
N ILE A 269 -6.32 7.40 14.76
CA ILE A 269 -7.26 7.74 15.83
C ILE A 269 -6.60 7.60 17.21
N LYS A 270 -5.98 6.46 17.49
CA LYS A 270 -5.29 6.20 18.75
C LYS A 270 -4.14 7.17 19.01
N THR A 271 -3.38 7.52 17.96
CA THR A 271 -2.30 8.50 18.07
C THR A 271 -2.85 9.88 18.38
N ALA A 272 -3.91 10.32 17.70
CA ALA A 272 -4.54 11.60 18.00
C ALA A 272 -5.03 11.69 19.44
N GLU A 273 -5.67 10.63 19.94
CA GLU A 273 -6.12 10.55 21.35
C GLU A 273 -4.97 10.63 22.34
N GLN A 274 -3.85 9.94 22.07
CA GLN A 274 -2.68 10.00 22.94
C GLN A 274 -1.97 11.36 22.89
N LEU A 275 -1.80 11.95 21.71
CA LEU A 275 -1.22 13.29 21.56
C LEU A 275 -2.09 14.35 22.22
N GLU A 276 -3.42 14.22 22.15
CA GLU A 276 -4.35 15.13 22.82
C GLU A 276 -4.23 15.07 24.36
N LYS A 277 -4.04 13.88 24.92
CA LYS A 277 -3.77 13.70 26.36
C LYS A 277 -2.44 14.31 26.81
N GLU A 278 -1.43 14.28 25.93
CA GLU A 278 -0.08 14.79 26.20
C GLU A 278 0.08 16.27 25.80
N LEU A 279 -0.96 16.91 25.26
CA LEU A 279 -0.90 18.30 24.75
C LEU A 279 -0.29 19.30 25.73
N PRO A 280 -0.66 19.33 27.03
CA PRO A 280 -0.05 20.27 27.99
C PRO A 280 1.46 20.09 28.11
N ALA A 281 1.94 18.83 28.17
CA ALA A 281 3.36 18.52 28.27
C ALA A 281 4.11 18.85 26.97
N LEU A 282 3.49 18.58 25.80
CA LEU A 282 4.05 18.92 24.49
C LEU A 282 4.14 20.42 24.28
N ASP A 283 3.13 21.18 24.72
CA ASP A 283 3.12 22.64 24.68
C ASP A 283 4.24 23.25 25.52
N ASP A 284 4.46 22.74 26.74
CA ASP A 284 5.58 23.14 27.59
C ASP A 284 6.94 22.86 26.97
N LEU A 285 7.12 21.72 26.30
CA LEU A 285 8.35 21.37 25.60
C LEU A 285 8.60 22.30 24.39
N VAL A 286 7.55 22.64 23.65
CA VAL A 286 7.65 23.59 22.53
C VAL A 286 8.02 24.98 23.05
N LYS A 287 7.41 25.47 24.13
CA LYS A 287 7.76 26.74 24.76
C LYS A 287 9.21 26.78 25.24
N LYS A 288 9.67 25.71 25.87
CA LYS A 288 11.07 25.58 26.28
C LYS A 288 12.04 25.58 25.12
N ALA A 289 11.74 24.84 24.05
CA ALA A 289 12.55 24.81 22.84
C ALA A 289 12.64 26.19 22.18
N CYS A 290 11.54 26.95 22.18
CA CYS A 290 11.50 28.32 21.64
C CYS A 290 12.17 29.36 22.55
N SER A 291 12.27 29.12 23.85
CA SER A 291 12.85 30.05 24.81
C SER A 291 14.37 29.93 24.93
N CYS A 292 15.00 28.96 24.27
CA CYS A 292 16.45 28.84 24.23
C CYS A 292 17.05 30.08 23.56
N PRO A 293 17.90 30.85 24.25
CA PRO A 293 18.53 32.01 23.65
C PRO A 293 19.34 31.55 22.44
N LYS A 294 19.16 32.29 21.35
CA LYS A 294 19.98 32.13 20.14
C LYS A 294 21.45 32.09 20.56
N PRO A 295 22.26 31.12 20.17
CA PRO A 295 23.68 31.14 20.48
C PRO A 295 24.22 32.51 20.04
N THR A 296 24.74 33.26 21.00
CA THR A 296 25.39 34.56 20.75
C THR A 296 26.43 34.31 19.66
N PRO A 297 26.39 35.05 18.53
CA PRO A 297 27.37 34.82 17.48
C PRO A 297 28.75 34.92 18.13
N THR A 298 29.53 33.85 18.00
CA THR A 298 30.94 33.82 18.45
C THR A 298 31.58 35.05 17.89
N PRO A 299 32.18 35.95 18.72
CA PRO A 299 32.81 37.15 18.20
C PRO A 299 33.75 36.72 17.11
N THR A 300 33.56 37.30 15.94
CA THR A 300 34.45 37.11 14.76
C THR A 300 35.86 37.42 15.26
N PRO A 301 36.81 36.50 15.12
CA PRO A 301 38.17 36.75 15.56
C PRO A 301 38.62 38.06 14.89
N THR A 302 39.01 39.04 15.73
CA THR A 302 39.57 40.30 15.29
C THR A 302 40.71 39.98 14.32
N PRO A 303 40.72 40.49 13.11
CA PRO A 303 41.80 40.20 12.17
C PRO A 303 43.13 40.54 12.83
N THR A 304 43.99 39.53 12.96
CA THR A 304 45.36 39.69 13.45
C THR A 304 46.04 40.72 12.53
N PRO A 305 46.64 41.78 13.10
CA PRO A 305 47.28 42.78 12.29
C PRO A 305 48.32 42.11 11.37
N THR A 306 48.19 42.32 10.10
CA THR A 306 49.10 41.83 9.05
C THR A 306 50.51 42.27 9.38
N PRO A 307 51.50 41.42 9.50
CA PRO A 307 52.87 41.84 9.75
C PRO A 307 53.34 42.72 8.59
N LYS A 308 53.88 43.90 8.97
CA LYS A 308 54.47 44.86 8.06
C LYS A 308 55.47 44.18 7.15
N PRO A 309 55.43 44.37 5.83
CA PRO A 309 56.38 43.71 4.92
C PRO A 309 57.81 44.11 5.26
N LYS A 310 58.64 43.13 5.44
CA LYS A 310 60.08 43.27 5.62
C LYS A 310 60.69 43.87 4.34
N PRO A 311 61.58 44.88 4.40
CA PRO A 311 62.13 45.46 3.21
C PRO A 311 62.88 44.44 2.38
N THR A 312 62.61 44.44 1.08
CA THR A 312 63.21 43.56 0.07
C THR A 312 64.73 43.90 -0.06
N PRO A 313 65.64 42.93 -0.01
CA PRO A 313 67.02 43.17 -0.36
C PRO A 313 67.16 43.47 -1.87
N ALA A 314 68.06 44.40 -2.20
CA ALA A 314 68.37 44.82 -3.54
C ALA A 314 68.89 43.63 -4.43
N PRO A 315 68.63 43.69 -5.75
CA PRO A 315 69.03 42.60 -6.66
C PRO A 315 70.54 42.64 -6.91
N ALA A 316 71.15 41.45 -6.86
CA ALA A 316 72.50 41.22 -7.31
C ALA A 316 72.55 41.04 -8.83
N PRO A 317 73.62 41.39 -9.49
CA PRO A 317 73.67 41.53 -10.93
C PRO A 317 73.73 40.17 -11.68
N THR A 318 73.14 40.24 -12.84
CA THR A 318 73.08 39.27 -13.93
C THR A 318 74.42 38.81 -14.42
N SER A 319 74.60 37.54 -14.62
CA SER A 319 75.47 37.04 -15.68
C SER A 319 74.76 35.91 -16.41
N GLY A 320 74.82 36.11 -17.72
CA GLY A 320 74.08 35.39 -18.71
C GLY A 320 74.64 34.04 -19.08
N ALA A 321 73.96 33.48 -19.94
CA ALA A 321 74.24 32.62 -21.09
C ALA A 321 73.17 31.56 -21.23
N THR A 322 72.35 31.74 -22.24
CA THR A 322 72.27 31.06 -23.54
C THR A 322 71.76 29.63 -23.57
N SER A 323 70.82 29.55 -24.46
CA SER A 323 70.51 28.45 -25.42
C SER A 323 69.84 27.24 -24.82
N ASP A 324 68.90 26.62 -25.37
CA ASP A 324 68.21 26.47 -26.62
C ASP A 324 67.05 25.48 -26.37
N GLU A 325 66.03 25.81 -27.09
CA GLU A 325 65.39 24.88 -28.07
C GLU A 325 64.75 23.60 -27.51
N SER A 326 63.59 23.32 -27.69
CA SER A 326 62.73 23.09 -28.78
C SER A 326 61.57 22.24 -28.39
N THR A 327 60.48 22.62 -28.95
CA THR A 327 59.44 21.81 -29.64
C THR A 327 58.79 20.66 -28.96
N SER A 328 57.54 20.81 -28.98
CA SER A 328 56.46 20.23 -29.80
C SER A 328 55.50 19.33 -29.05
N ARG A 329 54.33 19.76 -29.21
CA ARG A 329 53.18 19.11 -29.86
C ARG A 329 52.60 17.88 -29.21
N SER A 330 51.39 18.12 -28.93
CA SER A 330 50.20 17.54 -29.54
C SER A 330 49.76 16.15 -29.04
N GLY A 331 48.54 16.19 -28.74
CA GLY A 331 47.57 15.38 -29.46
C GLY A 331 47.07 14.19 -28.66
N GLY A 332 45.87 14.19 -28.43
CA GLY A 332 44.90 13.39 -29.18
C GLY A 332 44.39 12.19 -28.40
N HIS A 333 43.15 12.24 -28.26
CA HIS A 333 42.17 11.24 -28.67
C HIS A 333 42.20 9.85 -28.06
N SER A 334 41.08 9.53 -27.50
CA SER A 334 40.10 8.54 -27.97
C SER A 334 40.17 7.16 -27.39
N GLN A 335 38.98 6.83 -26.95
CA GLN A 335 38.25 5.59 -27.25
C GLN A 335 38.76 4.26 -26.70
N GLY A 336 37.85 3.69 -25.99
CA GLY A 336 37.20 2.51 -26.53
C GLY A 336 37.57 1.21 -25.84
N GLY A 337 36.51 0.50 -25.55
CA GLY A 337 36.63 -0.95 -25.68
C GLY A 337 36.27 -1.71 -24.40
N SER A 338 35.04 -2.12 -24.41
CA SER A 338 34.63 -3.53 -24.52
C SER A 338 35.10 -4.48 -23.45
N GLY A 339 34.15 -4.87 -22.64
CA GLY A 339 33.61 -6.23 -22.75
C GLY A 339 34.38 -7.27 -21.98
N THR A 340 33.77 -7.85 -21.02
CA THR A 340 33.75 -9.30 -20.97
C THR A 340 32.59 -9.79 -20.06
N HIS A 341 31.78 -10.61 -20.66
CA HIS A 341 30.82 -11.51 -20.04
C HIS A 341 31.47 -12.42 -19.01
N TYR A 342 30.83 -12.57 -17.87
CA TYR A 342 30.94 -13.82 -17.10
C TYR A 342 29.50 -14.33 -16.87
N ILE A 343 29.24 -15.44 -17.56
CA ILE A 343 28.13 -16.33 -17.33
C ILE A 343 28.47 -17.20 -16.14
N HIS A 344 27.75 -17.09 -15.05
CA HIS A 344 27.73 -18.11 -14.02
C HIS A 344 26.45 -18.90 -14.09
N HIS A 345 26.57 -20.12 -14.57
CA HIS A 345 25.59 -21.18 -14.38
C HIS A 345 25.49 -21.52 -12.89
N GLY A 346 24.39 -21.19 -12.27
CA GLY A 346 24.02 -21.65 -10.94
C GLY A 346 22.98 -22.76 -11.05
N VAL A 347 23.39 -23.91 -10.61
CA VAL A 347 22.65 -25.16 -10.52
C VAL A 347 21.45 -25.01 -9.61
N ALA A 348 20.26 -25.42 -10.06
CA ALA A 348 19.05 -25.52 -9.28
C ALA A 348 19.16 -26.67 -8.25
N PRO A 349 18.68 -26.47 -7.01
CA PRO A 349 18.53 -27.57 -6.09
C PRO A 349 17.21 -28.33 -6.37
N VAL A 350 17.38 -29.61 -6.53
CA VAL A 350 16.34 -30.63 -6.60
C VAL A 350 15.61 -30.68 -5.23
N LEU A 351 14.32 -30.40 -5.21
CA LEU A 351 13.46 -30.66 -4.07
C LEU A 351 13.01 -32.12 -4.11
N THR A 352 13.56 -32.90 -3.22
CA THR A 352 13.08 -34.24 -2.88
C THR A 352 11.73 -34.17 -2.18
N HIS A 353 10.75 -34.86 -2.74
CA HIS A 353 9.48 -35.17 -2.08
C HIS A 353 9.75 -36.01 -0.82
N SER A 354 9.24 -35.55 0.30
CA SER A 354 8.94 -36.38 1.43
C SER A 354 7.44 -36.33 1.67
N SER A 355 6.80 -37.40 1.30
CA SER A 355 5.45 -37.80 1.66
C SER A 355 5.48 -38.35 3.08
N ASP A 356 4.87 -37.63 4.01
CA ASP A 356 4.38 -38.21 5.26
C ASP A 356 3.14 -37.44 5.69
N LEU A 357 1.98 -38.08 5.45
CA LEU A 357 0.70 -37.74 6.02
C LEU A 357 0.52 -38.56 7.32
N PRO A 358 0.21 -37.98 8.45
CA PRO A 358 -0.43 -38.71 9.52
C PRO A 358 -1.96 -38.71 9.34
N SER A 359 -2.47 -39.92 9.17
CA SER A 359 -3.85 -40.30 9.37
C SER A 359 -4.24 -40.12 10.85
N THR A 360 -5.23 -39.30 11.12
CA THR A 360 -6.08 -39.45 12.32
C THR A 360 -7.50 -39.11 11.94
N GLY A 361 -8.30 -40.11 12.13
CA GLY A 361 -9.71 -40.19 12.17
C GLY A 361 -10.37 -39.47 13.36
N PHE A 362 -11.63 -39.36 13.16
CA PHE A 362 -12.81 -38.84 13.81
C PHE A 362 -13.28 -37.50 13.30
#